data_fa83898e7c6296ccd82ed8ee20e163ae
#
_entry.id   fa83898e7c6296ccd82ed8ee20e163ae
#
_cell.length_a   1.000
_cell.length_b   1.000
_cell.length_c   1.000
_cell.angle_alpha   90.00
_cell.angle_beta   90.00
_cell.angle_gamma   90.00
#
_symmetry.space_group_name_H-M   'P 1'
#
loop_
_entity.id
_entity.type
_entity.pdbx_description
1 polymer ?
#
loop_
_entity_poly.entity_id
_entity_poly.type
_entity_poly.pdbx_seq_one_letter_code
_entity_poly.pdbx_strand_id
1 'polypeptide(L)'
;IKRLRLEGIDKTLFPSARQCDTIRELSHRKFSAEIGKYLRNRIDYPFPELPVELHTADEIRSFTEQSDRKILKAPWSGSGRGLYWNLYGYDTALAQWSNSDGFEVKFAGYSSFLTDRHGAYKENRLASDAVLELQLTHAVGLEIITAVKKSLIDFFTERIAPYYTGYFGVDMMAYRDKRGNTLLHPFVELNLRMNMGMVARKLADRFLPPETEGRYRVDYYPKAGELHNDHVARLKTNPPRITDGKLLRGYLALTPVSPHSRYRASIEI
;
A
#
# COMPACT_ATOMS: atom_id res chain seq x y z
N ILE A 1 3.58 23.84 3.70
CA ILE A 1 4.35 24.05 4.95
C ILE A 1 4.67 25.52 5.16
N LYS A 2 5.30 26.26 4.21
CA LYS A 2 5.58 27.69 4.36
C LYS A 2 4.33 28.52 4.70
N ARG A 3 3.20 28.24 4.05
CA ARG A 3 1.93 28.96 4.27
C ARG A 3 1.34 28.68 5.66
N LEU A 4 1.37 27.44 6.12
CA LEU A 4 0.89 27.04 7.45
C LEU A 4 1.74 27.65 8.59
N ARG A 5 3.04 27.85 8.36
CA ARG A 5 3.94 28.51 9.32
C ARG A 5 3.64 29.99 9.55
N LEU A 6 3.01 30.65 8.56
CA LEU A 6 2.59 32.05 8.65
C LEU A 6 1.33 32.25 9.51
N GLU A 7 0.59 31.17 9.81
CA GLU A 7 -0.69 31.21 10.52
C GLU A 7 -0.54 30.87 12.03
N GLY A 8 0.67 30.95 12.58
CA GLY A 8 0.91 30.78 14.03
C GLY A 8 0.87 29.33 14.52
N ILE A 9 0.88 28.34 13.61
CA ILE A 9 0.91 26.93 13.97
C ILE A 9 2.30 26.55 14.51
N ASP A 10 2.34 25.76 15.58
CA ASP A 10 3.57 25.30 16.22
C ASP A 10 4.50 24.61 15.19
N LYS A 11 5.72 25.14 15.08
CA LYS A 11 6.74 24.66 14.13
C LYS A 11 7.23 23.25 14.45
N THR A 12 7.08 22.79 15.68
CA THR A 12 7.48 21.43 16.09
C THR A 12 6.59 20.35 15.51
N LEU A 13 5.38 20.71 15.08
CA LEU A 13 4.44 19.80 14.42
C LEU A 13 4.83 19.47 12.96
N PHE A 14 5.84 20.14 12.41
CA PHE A 14 6.26 19.94 11.03
C PHE A 14 7.71 19.45 10.96
N PRO A 15 8.02 18.56 10.02
CA PRO A 15 9.40 18.17 9.81
C PRO A 15 10.26 19.38 9.42
N SER A 16 11.49 19.42 9.90
CA SER A 16 12.51 20.37 9.47
C SER A 16 12.83 20.21 7.97
N ALA A 17 13.47 21.20 7.35
CA ALA A 17 13.91 21.09 5.96
C ALA A 17 14.81 19.86 5.76
N ARG A 18 15.77 19.63 6.66
CA ARG A 18 16.66 18.45 6.64
C ARG A 18 15.90 17.14 6.73
N GLN A 19 14.88 17.05 7.60
CA GLN A 19 14.03 15.86 7.67
C GLN A 19 13.24 15.65 6.38
N CYS A 20 12.71 16.72 5.76
CA CYS A 20 12.03 16.63 4.47
C CYS A 20 12.96 16.11 3.36
N ASP A 21 14.21 16.57 3.32
CA ASP A 21 15.20 16.11 2.34
C ASP A 21 15.53 14.64 2.58
N THR A 22 15.75 14.23 3.82
CA THR A 22 16.00 12.83 4.16
C THR A 22 14.80 11.93 3.82
N ILE A 23 13.56 12.34 4.14
CA ILE A 23 12.34 11.61 3.79
C ILE A 23 12.22 11.48 2.26
N ARG A 24 12.58 12.52 1.52
CA ARG A 24 12.60 12.48 0.05
C ARG A 24 13.60 11.47 -0.48
N GLU A 25 14.83 11.43 0.06
CA GLU A 25 15.85 10.43 -0.32
C GLU A 25 15.38 9.00 0.00
N LEU A 26 14.84 8.77 1.19
CA LEU A 26 14.30 7.47 1.59
C LEU A 26 13.08 7.05 0.76
N SER A 27 12.36 8.00 0.17
CA SER A 27 11.23 7.75 -0.73
C SER A 27 11.66 7.54 -2.19
N HIS A 28 12.96 7.67 -2.50
CA HIS A 28 13.47 7.37 -3.83
C HIS A 28 13.43 5.87 -4.09
N ARG A 29 13.04 5.45 -5.29
CA ARG A 29 12.88 4.02 -5.63
C ARG A 29 14.18 3.22 -5.56
N LYS A 30 15.35 3.84 -5.67
CA LYS A 30 16.65 3.18 -5.44
C LYS A 30 16.74 2.53 -4.05
N PHE A 31 16.03 3.08 -3.06
CA PHE A 31 16.02 2.53 -1.70
C PHE A 31 15.46 1.10 -1.67
N SER A 32 14.58 0.74 -2.61
CA SER A 32 14.11 -0.65 -2.78
C SER A 32 15.24 -1.63 -3.10
N ALA A 33 16.27 -1.20 -3.85
CA ALA A 33 17.42 -2.04 -4.15
C ALA A 33 18.30 -2.28 -2.90
N GLU A 34 18.45 -1.26 -2.04
CA GLU A 34 19.20 -1.40 -0.78
C GLU A 34 18.52 -2.41 0.15
N ILE A 35 17.20 -2.31 0.30
CA ILE A 35 16.41 -3.24 1.11
C ILE A 35 16.45 -4.64 0.51
N GLY A 36 16.32 -4.76 -0.80
CA GLY A 36 16.41 -6.04 -1.48
C GLY A 36 17.76 -6.74 -1.25
N LYS A 37 18.88 -6.01 -1.31
CA LYS A 37 20.22 -6.53 -0.96
C LYS A 37 20.29 -6.96 0.51
N TYR A 38 19.76 -6.15 1.40
CA TYR A 38 19.74 -6.46 2.83
C TYR A 38 18.99 -7.76 3.14
N LEU A 39 17.82 -7.96 2.52
CA LEU A 39 17.02 -9.18 2.68
C LEU A 39 17.72 -10.41 2.09
N ARG A 40 18.28 -10.31 0.88
CA ARG A 40 19.01 -11.42 0.25
C ARG A 40 20.21 -11.90 1.04
N ASN A 41 20.88 -11.01 1.76
CA ASN A 41 22.03 -11.38 2.60
C ASN A 41 21.62 -12.09 3.91
N ARG A 42 20.34 -12.12 4.26
CA ARG A 42 19.82 -12.66 5.53
C ARG A 42 18.87 -13.81 5.38
N ILE A 43 18.24 -13.94 4.24
CA ILE A 43 17.18 -14.91 4.00
C ILE A 43 17.54 -15.69 2.74
N ASP A 44 17.76 -16.99 2.90
CA ASP A 44 17.94 -17.91 1.78
C ASP A 44 16.59 -18.21 1.13
N TYR A 45 16.28 -17.40 0.13
CA TYR A 45 15.01 -17.47 -0.61
C TYR A 45 15.20 -16.93 -2.03
N PRO A 46 14.56 -17.50 -3.05
CA PRO A 46 14.69 -17.06 -4.44
C PRO A 46 13.92 -15.77 -4.72
N PHE A 47 14.32 -14.68 -4.07
CA PHE A 47 13.77 -13.35 -4.33
C PHE A 47 13.97 -12.93 -5.78
N PRO A 48 13.06 -12.14 -6.35
CA PRO A 48 13.18 -11.63 -7.71
C PRO A 48 14.42 -10.76 -7.87
N GLU A 49 14.84 -10.52 -9.10
CA GLU A 49 15.95 -9.61 -9.42
C GLU A 49 15.75 -8.25 -8.77
N LEU A 50 16.85 -7.65 -8.34
CA LEU A 50 16.81 -6.32 -7.74
C LEU A 50 16.49 -5.26 -8.80
N PRO A 51 15.79 -4.19 -8.43
CA PRO A 51 15.60 -3.07 -9.33
C PRO A 51 16.95 -2.42 -9.69
N VAL A 52 17.08 -2.01 -10.94
CA VAL A 52 18.27 -1.35 -11.48
C VAL A 52 17.92 0.11 -11.78
N GLU A 53 18.79 1.02 -11.41
CA GLU A 53 18.67 2.43 -11.76
C GLU A 53 19.26 2.66 -13.16
N LEU A 54 18.50 3.32 -14.04
CA LEU A 54 18.88 3.64 -15.41
C LEU A 54 18.95 5.15 -15.57
N HIS A 55 20.04 5.66 -16.16
CA HIS A 55 20.32 7.09 -16.23
C HIS A 55 20.29 7.65 -17.66
N THR A 56 20.40 6.79 -18.67
CA THR A 56 20.46 7.20 -20.08
C THR A 56 19.39 6.52 -20.93
N ALA A 57 19.06 7.13 -22.06
CA ALA A 57 18.11 6.56 -23.02
C ALA A 57 18.59 5.22 -23.59
N ASP A 58 19.92 5.06 -23.77
CA ASP A 58 20.49 3.82 -24.30
C ASP A 58 20.44 2.69 -23.27
N GLU A 59 20.67 2.98 -21.99
CA GLU A 59 20.46 2.01 -20.91
C GLU A 59 18.99 1.56 -20.83
N ILE A 60 18.05 2.50 -20.96
CA ILE A 60 16.62 2.19 -20.99
C ILE A 60 16.29 1.29 -22.18
N ARG A 61 16.77 1.62 -23.37
CA ARG A 61 16.56 0.82 -24.58
C ARG A 61 17.13 -0.58 -24.42
N SER A 62 18.40 -0.71 -24.05
CA SER A 62 19.05 -2.00 -23.83
C SER A 62 18.34 -2.83 -22.78
N PHE A 63 17.90 -2.19 -21.69
CA PHE A 63 17.15 -2.88 -20.62
C PHE A 63 15.81 -3.40 -21.13
N THR A 64 15.06 -2.64 -21.92
CA THR A 64 13.75 -3.04 -22.44
C THR A 64 13.83 -4.12 -23.50
N GLU A 65 14.89 -4.15 -24.32
CA GLU A 65 15.12 -5.17 -25.35
C GLU A 65 15.43 -6.57 -24.80
N GLN A 66 15.93 -6.66 -23.56
CA GLN A 66 16.30 -7.94 -22.95
C GLN A 66 15.12 -8.81 -22.52
N SER A 67 13.91 -8.28 -22.37
CA SER A 67 12.73 -9.02 -21.93
C SER A 67 11.44 -8.22 -22.12
N ASP A 68 10.37 -8.90 -22.54
CA ASP A 68 9.03 -8.32 -22.74
C ASP A 68 8.29 -8.01 -21.43
N ARG A 69 8.88 -8.37 -20.27
CA ARG A 69 8.22 -8.29 -18.95
C ARG A 69 8.96 -7.38 -17.98
N LYS A 70 9.18 -6.14 -18.36
CA LYS A 70 9.87 -5.15 -17.53
C LYS A 70 8.97 -3.97 -17.19
N ILE A 71 9.20 -3.40 -16.01
CA ILE A 71 8.50 -2.21 -15.54
C ILE A 71 9.53 -1.11 -15.36
N LEU A 72 9.36 -0.01 -16.05
CA LEU A 72 10.09 1.22 -15.80
C LEU A 72 9.29 2.08 -14.84
N LYS A 73 9.94 2.58 -13.79
CA LYS A 73 9.31 3.42 -12.77
C LYS A 73 10.08 4.73 -12.63
N ALA A 74 9.36 5.85 -12.64
CA ALA A 74 9.99 7.14 -12.33
C ALA A 74 10.50 7.14 -10.87
N PRO A 75 11.65 7.81 -10.60
CA PRO A 75 12.32 7.77 -9.28
C PRO A 75 11.43 8.18 -8.10
N TRP A 76 10.59 9.19 -8.29
CA TRP A 76 9.64 9.70 -7.32
C TRP A 76 8.24 9.77 -7.96
N SER A 77 7.52 8.69 -7.92
CA SER A 77 6.15 8.65 -8.41
C SER A 77 5.31 7.79 -7.48
N GLY A 78 4.02 8.04 -7.45
CA GLY A 78 3.08 7.29 -6.62
C GLY A 78 1.71 7.21 -7.26
N SER A 79 0.82 6.38 -6.69
CA SER A 79 -0.56 6.22 -7.14
C SER A 79 -0.70 5.80 -8.61
N GLY A 80 0.18 4.89 -9.07
CA GLY A 80 0.16 4.39 -10.45
C GLY A 80 0.70 5.37 -11.51
N ARG A 81 1.17 6.56 -11.12
CA ARG A 81 1.76 7.52 -12.05
C ARG A 81 3.23 7.19 -12.32
N GLY A 82 3.72 7.48 -13.53
CA GLY A 82 5.12 7.24 -13.90
C GLY A 82 5.50 5.75 -13.94
N LEU A 83 4.53 4.89 -14.22
CA LEU A 83 4.72 3.48 -14.47
C LEU A 83 4.55 3.22 -15.97
N TYR A 84 5.49 2.50 -16.55
CA TYR A 84 5.46 2.09 -17.96
C TYR A 84 5.47 0.56 -17.99
N TRP A 85 4.31 -0.03 -18.26
CA TRP A 85 4.01 -1.45 -18.09
C TRP A 85 4.09 -2.25 -19.37
N ASN A 86 4.47 -3.52 -19.15
CA ASN A 86 4.15 -4.60 -20.09
C ASN A 86 3.69 -5.90 -19.37
N LEU A 87 2.85 -5.81 -18.29
CA LEU A 87 2.45 -6.96 -17.46
C LEU A 87 1.01 -6.90 -16.96
N TYR A 88 0.34 -8.06 -16.91
CA TYR A 88 -1.03 -8.25 -16.45
C TYR A 88 -1.09 -9.07 -15.14
N GLY A 89 -1.96 -8.65 -14.23
CA GLY A 89 -2.55 -9.44 -13.14
C GLY A 89 -1.64 -9.83 -11.98
N TYR A 90 -1.63 -9.02 -10.89
CA TYR A 90 -1.00 -9.38 -9.62
C TYR A 90 -1.88 -8.95 -8.44
N ASP A 91 -2.03 -9.86 -7.46
CA ASP A 91 -2.51 -9.52 -6.13
C ASP A 91 -1.36 -8.92 -5.34
N THR A 92 -1.55 -7.70 -4.81
CA THR A 92 -0.57 -7.03 -3.98
C THR A 92 -1.01 -7.03 -2.53
N ALA A 93 -0.17 -7.57 -1.65
CA ALA A 93 -0.33 -7.43 -0.21
C ALA A 93 0.55 -6.29 0.29
N LEU A 94 -0.01 -5.39 1.10
CA LEU A 94 0.71 -4.34 1.80
C LEU A 94 0.92 -4.74 3.25
N ALA A 95 2.15 -4.74 3.69
CA ALA A 95 2.47 -4.76 5.11
C ALA A 95 2.61 -3.32 5.62
N GLN A 96 2.08 -3.06 6.81
CA GLN A 96 2.08 -1.73 7.42
C GLN A 96 2.97 -1.72 8.66
N TRP A 97 3.75 -0.66 8.81
CA TRP A 97 4.57 -0.42 9.98
C TRP A 97 4.27 0.94 10.58
N SER A 98 4.55 1.08 11.86
CA SER A 98 4.49 2.37 12.55
C SER A 98 5.75 2.57 13.37
N ASN A 99 6.13 3.84 13.52
CA ASN A 99 7.14 4.28 14.45
C ASN A 99 6.43 5.15 15.51
N SER A 100 6.24 4.62 16.72
CA SER A 100 5.48 5.29 17.76
C SER A 100 6.30 6.26 18.62
N ASP A 101 7.62 6.02 18.76
CA ASP A 101 8.44 6.75 19.72
C ASP A 101 9.76 7.28 19.15
N GLY A 102 9.85 7.42 17.82
CA GLY A 102 11.03 7.96 17.13
C GLY A 102 12.22 7.01 16.99
N PHE A 103 12.23 5.88 17.71
CA PHE A 103 13.35 4.92 17.70
C PHE A 103 12.94 3.45 17.56
N GLU A 104 11.67 3.15 17.57
CA GLU A 104 11.17 1.77 17.44
C GLU A 104 10.17 1.64 16.31
N VAL A 105 10.38 0.67 15.44
CA VAL A 105 9.44 0.31 14.38
C VAL A 105 8.62 -0.89 14.82
N LYS A 106 7.30 -0.75 14.80
CA LYS A 106 6.35 -1.82 15.11
C LYS A 106 5.57 -2.22 13.87
N PHE A 107 5.31 -3.50 13.74
CA PHE A 107 4.41 -3.99 12.72
C PHE A 107 2.96 -3.60 13.07
N ALA A 108 2.27 -2.92 12.16
CA ALA A 108 0.93 -2.39 12.37
C ALA A 108 -0.18 -3.22 11.69
N GLY A 109 0.19 -4.26 10.95
CA GLY A 109 -0.73 -5.20 10.32
C GLY A 109 -0.55 -5.34 8.81
N TYR A 110 -1.33 -6.25 8.24
CA TYR A 110 -1.41 -6.49 6.80
C TYR A 110 -2.54 -5.72 6.16
N SER A 111 -2.43 -5.51 4.87
CA SER A 111 -3.48 -4.97 4.02
C SER A 111 -3.35 -5.58 2.63
N SER A 112 -4.47 -5.95 2.04
CA SER A 112 -4.53 -6.45 0.66
C SER A 112 -5.30 -5.46 -0.20
N PHE A 113 -4.79 -5.18 -1.40
CA PHE A 113 -5.45 -4.29 -2.34
C PHE A 113 -5.38 -4.84 -3.77
N LEU A 114 -6.34 -4.41 -4.57
CA LEU A 114 -6.40 -4.72 -5.99
C LEU A 114 -6.08 -3.46 -6.80
N THR A 115 -5.43 -3.67 -7.92
CA THR A 115 -5.23 -2.65 -8.95
C THR A 115 -6.06 -2.95 -10.19
N ASP A 116 -6.29 -1.93 -11.00
CA ASP A 116 -6.82 -2.14 -12.34
C ASP A 116 -5.72 -2.63 -13.30
N ARG A 117 -6.10 -2.86 -14.56
CA ARG A 117 -5.17 -3.29 -15.63
C ARG A 117 -4.02 -2.30 -15.92
N HIS A 118 -4.10 -1.09 -15.42
CA HIS A 118 -3.08 -0.03 -15.58
C HIS A 118 -2.22 0.15 -14.32
N GLY A 119 -2.44 -0.68 -13.27
CA GLY A 119 -1.75 -0.58 -11.99
C GLY A 119 -2.29 0.54 -11.09
N ALA A 120 -3.42 1.18 -11.44
CA ALA A 120 -4.04 2.15 -10.55
C ALA A 120 -4.85 1.43 -9.45
N TYR A 121 -4.81 1.98 -8.25
CA TYR A 121 -5.55 1.48 -7.09
C TYR A 121 -7.04 1.35 -7.41
N LYS A 122 -7.64 0.21 -7.09
CA LYS A 122 -9.05 -0.08 -7.29
C LYS A 122 -9.79 -0.18 -5.97
N GLU A 123 -9.36 -1.06 -5.10
CA GLU A 123 -10.00 -1.32 -3.80
C GLU A 123 -9.05 -2.00 -2.82
N ASN A 124 -9.34 -1.89 -1.53
CA ASN A 124 -8.74 -2.74 -0.51
C ASN A 124 -9.74 -3.81 -0.07
N ARG A 125 -9.24 -5.01 0.14
CA ARG A 125 -9.94 -6.04 0.89
C ARG A 125 -9.91 -5.66 2.37
N LEU A 126 -11.04 -5.74 3.04
CA LEU A 126 -11.16 -5.61 4.48
C LEU A 126 -11.25 -7.00 5.08
N ALA A 127 -10.32 -7.32 5.96
CA ALA A 127 -10.30 -8.58 6.70
C ALA A 127 -9.47 -8.41 7.97
N SER A 128 -9.57 -9.34 8.91
CA SER A 128 -8.70 -9.34 10.07
C SER A 128 -7.26 -9.64 9.69
N ASP A 129 -6.32 -9.21 10.52
CA ASP A 129 -4.89 -9.48 10.30
C ASP A 129 -4.60 -10.98 10.22
N ALA A 130 -5.27 -11.78 11.06
CA ALA A 130 -5.14 -13.23 11.07
C ALA A 130 -5.56 -13.85 9.72
N VAL A 131 -6.65 -13.39 9.12
CA VAL A 131 -7.12 -13.86 7.81
C VAL A 131 -6.10 -13.51 6.72
N LEU A 132 -5.60 -12.27 6.71
CA LEU A 132 -4.61 -11.84 5.71
C LEU A 132 -3.26 -12.55 5.88
N GLU A 133 -2.79 -12.75 7.13
CA GLU A 133 -1.57 -13.49 7.40
C GLU A 133 -1.69 -14.96 6.99
N LEU A 134 -2.83 -15.60 7.27
CA LEU A 134 -3.08 -16.97 6.85
C LEU A 134 -3.01 -17.14 5.32
N GLN A 135 -3.57 -16.19 4.57
CA GLN A 135 -3.52 -16.22 3.11
C GLN A 135 -2.10 -16.04 2.57
N LEU A 136 -1.33 -15.11 3.14
CA LEU A 136 0.08 -14.93 2.80
C LEU A 136 0.89 -16.18 3.14
N THR A 137 0.63 -16.78 4.31
CA THR A 137 1.29 -18.01 4.76
C THR A 137 1.01 -19.17 3.81
N HIS A 138 -0.23 -19.35 3.38
CA HIS A 138 -0.59 -20.37 2.40
C HIS A 138 0.07 -20.13 1.03
N ALA A 139 0.26 -18.89 0.65
CA ALA A 139 0.84 -18.55 -0.65
C ALA A 139 2.37 -18.75 -0.70
N VAL A 140 3.10 -18.34 0.35
CA VAL A 140 4.57 -18.24 0.32
C VAL A 140 5.29 -18.91 1.51
N GLY A 141 4.56 -19.40 2.50
CA GLY A 141 5.10 -20.06 3.70
C GLY A 141 5.31 -19.12 4.88
N LEU A 142 5.01 -19.62 6.09
CA LEU A 142 5.10 -18.85 7.34
C LEU A 142 6.53 -18.42 7.68
N GLU A 143 7.51 -19.30 7.44
CA GLU A 143 8.91 -19.03 7.73
C GLU A 143 9.41 -17.80 6.97
N ILE A 144 9.08 -17.71 5.70
CA ILE A 144 9.48 -16.60 4.83
C ILE A 144 8.82 -15.29 5.27
N ILE A 145 7.51 -15.32 5.54
CA ILE A 145 6.78 -14.13 6.04
C ILE A 145 7.39 -13.63 7.35
N THR A 146 7.69 -14.54 8.27
CA THR A 146 8.27 -14.21 9.57
C THR A 146 9.69 -13.65 9.43
N ALA A 147 10.53 -14.28 8.61
CA ALA A 147 11.91 -13.84 8.38
C ALA A 147 11.93 -12.45 7.70
N VAL A 148 11.10 -12.23 6.70
CA VAL A 148 10.99 -10.94 6.01
C VAL A 148 10.48 -9.86 6.97
N LYS A 149 9.42 -10.12 7.74
CA LYS A 149 8.87 -9.19 8.72
C LYS A 149 9.93 -8.76 9.74
N LYS A 150 10.64 -9.72 10.34
CA LYS A 150 11.71 -9.43 11.31
C LYS A 150 12.82 -8.60 10.68
N SER A 151 13.35 -9.02 9.53
CA SER A 151 14.44 -8.32 8.86
C SER A 151 14.06 -6.89 8.45
N LEU A 152 12.82 -6.66 8.05
CA LEU A 152 12.34 -5.32 7.71
C LEU A 152 12.19 -4.43 8.95
N ILE A 153 11.72 -4.97 10.09
CA ILE A 153 11.68 -4.22 11.36
C ILE A 153 13.07 -3.77 11.75
N ASP A 154 14.06 -4.67 11.73
CA ASP A 154 15.45 -4.36 12.06
C ASP A 154 16.01 -3.27 11.14
N PHE A 155 15.83 -3.43 9.82
CA PHE A 155 16.28 -2.45 8.83
C PHE A 155 15.62 -1.08 9.00
N PHE A 156 14.32 -1.04 9.21
CA PHE A 156 13.60 0.22 9.35
C PHE A 156 13.86 0.92 10.69
N THR A 157 14.12 0.16 11.75
CA THR A 157 14.54 0.73 13.03
C THR A 157 15.87 1.47 12.89
N GLU A 158 16.80 0.92 12.14
CA GLU A 158 18.10 1.57 11.88
C GLU A 158 17.98 2.74 10.89
N ARG A 159 17.26 2.55 9.78
CA ARG A 159 17.35 3.45 8.61
C ARG A 159 16.21 4.47 8.50
N ILE A 160 15.07 4.23 9.12
CA ILE A 160 13.88 5.08 9.00
C ILE A 160 13.52 5.75 10.33
N ALA A 161 13.52 5.02 11.43
CA ALA A 161 13.09 5.52 12.72
C ALA A 161 13.77 6.83 13.17
N PRO A 162 15.07 7.07 12.90
CA PRO A 162 15.71 8.32 13.26
C PRO A 162 15.18 9.57 12.53
N TYR A 163 14.47 9.39 11.43
CA TYR A 163 14.09 10.48 10.51
C TYR A 163 12.59 10.64 10.31
N TYR A 164 11.81 9.59 10.58
CA TYR A 164 10.39 9.58 10.29
C TYR A 164 9.58 9.01 11.46
N THR A 165 8.53 9.73 11.85
CA THR A 165 7.54 9.29 12.83
C THR A 165 6.17 9.21 12.17
N GLY A 166 5.46 8.12 12.35
CA GLY A 166 4.13 7.89 11.80
C GLY A 166 4.00 6.56 11.07
N TYR A 167 2.85 6.34 10.47
CA TYR A 167 2.60 5.14 9.69
C TYR A 167 3.28 5.20 8.33
N PHE A 168 3.83 4.07 7.90
CA PHE A 168 4.31 3.87 6.54
C PHE A 168 3.98 2.46 6.06
N GLY A 169 4.03 2.24 4.77
CA GLY A 169 3.71 0.94 4.18
C GLY A 169 4.80 0.44 3.27
N VAL A 170 4.88 -0.87 3.16
CA VAL A 170 5.71 -1.57 2.18
C VAL A 170 4.81 -2.34 1.25
N ASP A 171 4.92 -2.06 -0.03
CA ASP A 171 4.23 -2.83 -1.05
C ASP A 171 5.00 -4.13 -1.29
N MET A 172 4.32 -5.25 -1.12
CA MET A 172 4.82 -6.60 -1.41
C MET A 172 3.96 -7.23 -2.48
N MET A 173 4.49 -8.22 -3.18
CA MET A 173 3.75 -8.92 -4.23
C MET A 173 4.04 -10.42 -4.19
N ALA A 174 2.99 -11.24 -4.12
CA ALA A 174 3.10 -12.64 -4.45
C ALA A 174 2.97 -12.81 -5.98
N TYR A 175 3.86 -13.58 -6.60
CA TYR A 175 3.87 -13.80 -8.05
C TYR A 175 4.19 -15.25 -8.38
N ARG A 176 3.84 -15.68 -9.57
CA ARG A 176 4.22 -17.01 -10.06
C ARG A 176 5.47 -16.94 -10.92
N ASP A 177 6.43 -17.82 -10.63
CA ASP A 177 7.61 -18.00 -11.46
C ASP A 177 7.27 -18.78 -12.76
N LYS A 178 8.27 -18.99 -13.62
CA LYS A 178 8.12 -19.75 -14.87
C LYS A 178 7.77 -21.21 -14.65
N ARG A 179 8.00 -21.76 -13.45
CA ARG A 179 7.71 -23.14 -13.06
C ARG A 179 6.34 -23.28 -12.39
N GLY A 180 5.62 -22.16 -12.20
CA GLY A 180 4.31 -22.13 -11.55
C GLY A 180 4.37 -22.01 -10.03
N ASN A 181 5.56 -21.90 -9.41
CA ASN A 181 5.68 -21.72 -7.97
C ASN A 181 5.26 -20.30 -7.59
N THR A 182 4.53 -20.17 -6.48
CA THR A 182 4.23 -18.85 -5.91
C THR A 182 5.41 -18.36 -5.09
N LEU A 183 5.94 -17.21 -5.43
CA LEU A 183 7.07 -16.57 -4.78
C LEU A 183 6.69 -15.19 -4.26
N LEU A 184 7.43 -14.69 -3.25
CA LEU A 184 7.27 -13.36 -2.68
C LEU A 184 8.28 -12.37 -3.27
N HIS A 185 7.78 -11.25 -3.78
CA HIS A 185 8.57 -10.03 -3.91
C HIS A 185 8.38 -9.21 -2.63
N PRO A 186 9.34 -9.21 -1.71
CA PRO A 186 9.14 -8.72 -0.34
C PRO A 186 9.19 -7.20 -0.23
N PHE A 187 9.62 -6.51 -1.28
CA PHE A 187 9.79 -5.08 -1.26
C PHE A 187 9.68 -4.46 -2.66
N VAL A 188 8.49 -4.07 -3.04
CA VAL A 188 8.20 -3.42 -4.33
C VAL A 188 8.38 -1.90 -4.21
N GLU A 189 7.87 -1.31 -3.11
CA GLU A 189 7.91 0.13 -2.87
C GLU A 189 7.75 0.45 -1.39
N LEU A 190 8.42 1.51 -0.93
CA LEU A 190 8.23 2.12 0.38
C LEU A 190 7.33 3.35 0.27
N ASN A 191 6.30 3.39 1.08
CA ASN A 191 5.37 4.52 1.20
C ASN A 191 5.52 5.18 2.56
N LEU A 192 6.43 6.18 2.70
CA LEU A 192 6.65 6.94 3.95
C LEU A 192 5.51 7.95 4.19
N ARG A 193 4.32 7.45 4.35
CA ARG A 193 3.09 8.22 4.60
C ARG A 193 1.96 7.31 5.03
N MET A 194 0.92 7.89 5.61
CA MET A 194 -0.37 7.23 5.69
C MET A 194 -0.82 6.84 4.27
N ASN A 195 -1.21 5.60 4.09
CA ASN A 195 -1.64 5.05 2.80
C ASN A 195 -3.00 4.36 2.91
N MET A 196 -3.56 3.97 1.75
CA MET A 196 -4.89 3.35 1.68
C MET A 196 -4.95 2.02 2.43
N GLY A 197 -3.84 1.28 2.49
CA GLY A 197 -3.75 0.04 3.26
C GLY A 197 -3.95 0.27 4.76
N MET A 198 -3.33 1.31 5.32
CA MET A 198 -3.51 1.65 6.74
C MET A 198 -4.94 2.12 7.03
N VAL A 199 -5.53 2.89 6.12
CA VAL A 199 -6.94 3.28 6.23
C VAL A 199 -7.83 2.04 6.23
N ALA A 200 -7.63 1.12 5.29
CA ALA A 200 -8.38 -0.13 5.20
C ALA A 200 -8.23 -0.97 6.48
N ARG A 201 -7.00 -1.08 7.05
CA ARG A 201 -6.75 -1.78 8.31
C ARG A 201 -7.59 -1.18 9.44
N LYS A 202 -7.57 0.14 9.61
CA LYS A 202 -8.35 0.83 10.65
C LYS A 202 -9.86 0.71 10.44
N LEU A 203 -10.31 0.70 9.19
CA LEU A 203 -11.73 0.47 8.87
C LEU A 203 -12.13 -0.98 9.19
N ALA A 204 -11.31 -1.97 8.87
CA ALA A 204 -11.56 -3.36 9.24
C ALA A 204 -11.69 -3.52 10.77
N ASP A 205 -10.72 -3.01 11.53
CA ASP A 205 -10.75 -3.06 13.02
C ASP A 205 -12.00 -2.39 13.60
N ARG A 206 -12.41 -1.26 13.01
CA ARG A 206 -13.53 -0.47 13.53
C ARG A 206 -14.89 -1.05 13.16
N PHE A 207 -15.06 -1.45 11.91
CA PHE A 207 -16.38 -1.73 11.36
C PHE A 207 -16.68 -3.19 11.11
N LEU A 208 -15.69 -4.08 10.96
CA LEU A 208 -15.94 -5.48 10.67
C LEU A 208 -16.09 -6.30 11.95
N PRO A 209 -17.04 -7.25 11.99
CA PRO A 209 -17.00 -8.35 12.93
C PRO A 209 -15.76 -9.24 12.70
N PRO A 210 -15.30 -10.01 13.69
CA PRO A 210 -14.30 -11.05 13.49
C PRO A 210 -14.71 -11.99 12.34
N GLU A 211 -13.73 -12.49 11.58
CA GLU A 211 -13.91 -13.44 10.47
C GLU A 211 -14.77 -12.95 9.29
N THR A 212 -15.21 -11.70 9.35
CA THR A 212 -15.94 -11.09 8.24
C THR A 212 -14.99 -10.42 7.25
N GLU A 213 -15.29 -10.53 5.98
CA GLU A 213 -14.56 -9.89 4.91
C GLU A 213 -15.43 -8.88 4.20
N GLY A 214 -14.80 -7.83 3.69
CA GLY A 214 -15.46 -6.78 2.95
C GLY A 214 -14.50 -6.06 2.00
N ARG A 215 -14.96 -4.97 1.44
CA ARG A 215 -14.20 -4.13 0.52
C ARG A 215 -14.27 -2.68 0.95
N TYR A 216 -13.14 -1.99 0.81
CA TYR A 216 -13.04 -0.55 0.94
C TYR A 216 -12.69 0.06 -0.41
N ARG A 217 -13.44 1.05 -0.84
CA ARG A 217 -13.32 1.69 -2.16
C ARG A 217 -13.36 3.20 -2.04
N VAL A 218 -12.64 3.84 -2.97
CA VAL A 218 -12.81 5.26 -3.24
C VAL A 218 -13.22 5.39 -4.70
N ASP A 219 -14.49 5.68 -4.92
CA ASP A 219 -15.07 5.82 -6.26
C ASP A 219 -15.01 7.26 -6.74
N TYR A 220 -14.78 7.45 -8.04
CA TYR A 220 -14.87 8.73 -8.72
C TYR A 220 -15.82 8.63 -9.91
N TYR A 221 -16.75 9.57 -10.00
CA TYR A 221 -17.70 9.69 -11.11
C TYR A 221 -17.53 11.06 -11.78
N PRO A 222 -17.21 11.09 -13.08
CA PRO A 222 -16.91 12.34 -13.78
C PRO A 222 -18.13 13.24 -13.99
N LYS A 223 -19.34 12.67 -14.10
CA LYS A 223 -20.57 13.42 -14.34
C LYS A 223 -21.32 13.69 -13.04
N ALA A 224 -21.89 14.90 -12.93
CA ALA A 224 -22.72 15.28 -11.79
C ALA A 224 -23.97 14.38 -11.70
N GLY A 225 -24.35 14.01 -10.49
CA GLY A 225 -25.51 13.17 -10.22
C GLY A 225 -25.30 11.66 -10.36
N GLU A 226 -24.33 11.18 -11.16
CA GLU A 226 -24.10 9.74 -11.34
C GLU A 226 -23.75 9.04 -10.01
N LEU A 227 -22.84 9.62 -9.22
CA LEU A 227 -22.49 9.09 -7.91
C LEU A 227 -23.68 9.03 -6.96
N HIS A 228 -24.49 10.09 -6.94
CA HIS A 228 -25.69 10.16 -6.10
C HIS A 228 -26.70 9.08 -6.50
N ASN A 229 -26.94 8.89 -7.79
CA ASN A 229 -27.86 7.87 -8.29
C ASN A 229 -27.37 6.46 -7.94
N ASP A 230 -26.06 6.17 -8.10
CA ASP A 230 -25.47 4.90 -7.69
C ASP A 230 -25.58 4.68 -6.18
N HIS A 231 -25.34 5.73 -5.38
CA HIS A 231 -25.49 5.67 -3.93
C HIS A 231 -26.91 5.30 -3.50
N VAL A 232 -27.92 5.97 -4.05
CA VAL A 232 -29.33 5.68 -3.77
C VAL A 232 -29.70 4.26 -4.18
N ALA A 233 -29.26 3.82 -5.37
CA ALA A 233 -29.48 2.46 -5.84
C ALA A 233 -28.87 1.42 -4.90
N ARG A 234 -27.62 1.62 -4.45
CA ARG A 234 -26.94 0.71 -3.52
C ARG A 234 -27.62 0.65 -2.15
N LEU A 235 -28.05 1.78 -1.59
CA LEU A 235 -28.81 1.80 -0.34
C LEU A 235 -30.12 1.01 -0.45
N LYS A 236 -30.76 1.02 -1.62
CA LYS A 236 -31.98 0.26 -1.87
C LYS A 236 -31.74 -1.23 -2.07
N THR A 237 -30.69 -1.61 -2.80
CA THR A 237 -30.41 -3.02 -3.17
C THR A 237 -29.56 -3.74 -2.14
N ASN A 238 -28.71 -3.02 -1.42
CA ASN A 238 -27.77 -3.59 -0.44
C ASN A 238 -27.72 -2.69 0.82
N PRO A 239 -28.85 -2.55 1.57
CA PRO A 239 -28.92 -1.67 2.73
C PRO A 239 -27.97 -2.14 3.83
N PRO A 240 -27.34 -1.21 4.56
CA PRO A 240 -26.41 -1.58 5.63
C PRO A 240 -27.15 -2.16 6.83
N ARG A 241 -26.70 -3.29 7.35
CA ARG A 241 -27.11 -3.84 8.63
C ARG A 241 -26.00 -3.69 9.65
N ILE A 242 -26.23 -2.86 10.65
CA ILE A 242 -25.28 -2.51 11.69
C ILE A 242 -25.78 -3.01 13.03
N THR A 243 -24.91 -3.67 13.81
CA THR A 243 -25.16 -4.09 15.17
C THR A 243 -23.92 -3.81 16.02
N ASP A 244 -24.08 -3.18 17.17
CA ASP A 244 -22.98 -2.81 18.09
C ASP A 244 -21.83 -2.05 17.39
N GLY A 245 -22.19 -1.18 16.43
CA GLY A 245 -21.24 -0.39 15.65
C GLY A 245 -20.43 -1.17 14.60
N LYS A 246 -20.80 -2.43 14.35
CA LYS A 246 -20.20 -3.29 13.31
C LYS A 246 -21.15 -3.46 12.14
N LEU A 247 -20.62 -3.36 10.94
CA LEU A 247 -21.35 -3.63 9.70
C LEU A 247 -21.38 -5.15 9.48
N LEU A 248 -22.56 -5.76 9.56
CA LEU A 248 -22.75 -7.20 9.37
C LEU A 248 -22.87 -7.57 7.90
N ARG A 249 -23.47 -6.70 7.10
CA ARG A 249 -23.61 -6.81 5.65
C ARG A 249 -24.05 -5.47 5.06
N GLY A 250 -23.94 -5.37 3.76
CA GLY A 250 -24.48 -4.27 3.00
C GLY A 250 -23.45 -3.20 2.69
N TYR A 251 -23.92 -2.16 2.06
CA TYR A 251 -23.14 -1.02 1.62
C TYR A 251 -23.26 0.14 2.60
N LEU A 252 -22.11 0.72 3.00
CA LEU A 252 -22.04 1.91 3.86
C LEU A 252 -21.13 2.96 3.23
N ALA A 253 -21.69 4.14 2.90
CA ALA A 253 -20.88 5.30 2.53
C ALA A 253 -20.21 5.88 3.77
N LEU A 254 -18.91 6.13 3.70
CA LEU A 254 -18.08 6.73 4.76
C LEU A 254 -17.99 8.25 4.62
N THR A 255 -18.30 8.78 3.44
CA THR A 255 -18.33 10.20 3.15
C THR A 255 -19.75 10.61 2.78
N PRO A 256 -20.19 11.85 3.11
CA PRO A 256 -21.48 12.37 2.66
C PRO A 256 -21.61 12.33 1.13
N VAL A 257 -22.77 11.94 0.65
CA VAL A 257 -23.08 11.92 -0.79
C VAL A 257 -24.23 12.87 -1.08
N SER A 258 -24.00 13.84 -1.95
CA SER A 258 -24.97 14.80 -2.46
C SER A 258 -25.07 14.70 -3.99
N PRO A 259 -26.07 15.35 -4.63
CA PRO A 259 -26.16 15.41 -6.09
C PRO A 259 -24.92 15.99 -6.78
N HIS A 260 -24.12 16.79 -6.06
CA HIS A 260 -22.91 17.40 -6.58
C HIS A 260 -21.63 16.62 -6.27
N SER A 261 -21.71 15.56 -5.43
CA SER A 261 -20.56 14.75 -5.07
C SER A 261 -20.03 13.98 -6.27
N ARG A 262 -18.69 13.93 -6.41
CA ARG A 262 -18.00 13.16 -7.44
C ARG A 262 -17.11 12.07 -6.86
N TYR A 263 -16.82 12.14 -5.57
CA TYR A 263 -16.01 11.16 -4.84
C TYR A 263 -16.81 10.56 -3.70
N ARG A 264 -16.61 9.29 -3.47
CA ARG A 264 -17.19 8.57 -2.34
C ARG A 264 -16.21 7.54 -1.82
N ALA A 265 -15.96 7.58 -0.51
CA ALA A 265 -15.38 6.47 0.20
C ALA A 265 -16.49 5.57 0.74
N SER A 266 -16.38 4.26 0.59
CA SER A 266 -17.39 3.30 1.05
C SER A 266 -16.79 1.99 1.47
N ILE A 267 -17.52 1.27 2.34
CA ILE A 267 -17.28 -0.14 2.65
C ILE A 267 -18.50 -0.97 2.25
N GLU A 268 -18.25 -2.23 1.91
CA GLU A 268 -19.28 -3.18 1.51
C GLU A 268 -18.91 -4.58 2.03
N ILE A 269 -19.91 -5.27 2.59
CA ILE A 269 -19.83 -6.65 3.08
C ILE A 269 -20.92 -7.49 2.39
#